data_126b34cdb5641fd863895bbae87cef1a
#
_entry.id   126b34cdb5641fd863895bbae87cef1a
#
_cell.length_a   1.000
_cell.length_b   1.000
_cell.length_c   1.000
_cell.angle_alpha   90.00
_cell.angle_beta   90.00
_cell.angle_gamma   90.00
#
_symmetry.space_group_name_H-M   'P 1'
#
loop_
_entity.id
_entity.type
_entity.pdbx_description
1 polymer ?
#
loop_
_entity_poly.entity_id
_entity_poly.type
_entity_poly.pdbx_seq_one_letter_code
_entity_poly.pdbx_strand_id
1 'polypeptide(L)'
;MELKSGATITGADLSDRDFTDLDLTDAVFVDCVLTDVQLSNTILEGARFKGCRLIRCRFAHVDLHETVFEDCILSEGQKGCQFAFGRLEEARFARSDLSFARFDRIGLYGARFETCNLRGSSFTKADFGKGFGRSVVRWAGGFSGSNLELADLAELRLPGGDFTKCSFREADLRDADLEGADLREADLFQALTAGLKLARADLRGGEVSGLDLSKLGSLESMKVTADQQYALLSAMGVDVHAD
;
A
#
# COMPACT_ATOMS: atom_id res chain seq x y z
N MET A 1 -14.47 -13.28 -28.19
CA MET A 1 -14.46 -12.97 -26.75
C MET A 1 -14.75 -11.48 -26.61
N GLU A 2 -15.80 -11.14 -25.90
CA GLU A 2 -16.29 -9.77 -25.73
C GLU A 2 -15.90 -9.27 -24.33
N LEU A 3 -15.29 -8.09 -24.26
CA LEU A 3 -14.98 -7.37 -23.00
C LEU A 3 -16.22 -6.55 -22.62
N LYS A 4 -16.91 -6.94 -21.55
CA LYS A 4 -18.11 -6.27 -21.03
C LYS A 4 -18.35 -6.58 -19.55
N SER A 5 -19.25 -5.85 -18.94
CA SER A 5 -19.71 -6.07 -17.56
C SER A 5 -20.13 -7.53 -17.34
N GLY A 6 -19.72 -8.10 -16.20
CA GLY A 6 -20.00 -9.48 -15.78
C GLY A 6 -19.32 -10.57 -16.60
N ALA A 7 -18.48 -10.25 -17.58
CA ALA A 7 -17.79 -11.24 -18.40
C ALA A 7 -16.76 -12.03 -17.58
N THR A 8 -16.65 -13.34 -17.86
CA THR A 8 -15.56 -14.17 -17.33
C THR A 8 -14.60 -14.51 -18.46
N ILE A 9 -13.32 -14.19 -18.27
CA ILE A 9 -12.27 -14.36 -19.26
C ILE A 9 -11.14 -15.18 -18.62
N THR A 10 -10.73 -16.26 -19.25
CA THR A 10 -9.75 -17.19 -18.69
C THR A 10 -8.64 -17.49 -19.69
N GLY A 11 -7.38 -17.45 -19.22
CA GLY A 11 -6.19 -17.88 -19.96
C GLY A 11 -5.91 -17.09 -21.24
N ALA A 12 -6.45 -15.87 -21.35
CA ALA A 12 -6.34 -15.08 -22.57
C ALA A 12 -5.18 -14.07 -22.50
N ASP A 13 -4.51 -13.89 -23.64
CA ASP A 13 -3.66 -12.73 -23.86
C ASP A 13 -4.51 -11.57 -24.35
N LEU A 14 -4.52 -10.49 -23.58
CA LEU A 14 -5.32 -9.29 -23.79
C LEU A 14 -4.47 -8.07 -24.14
N SER A 15 -3.18 -8.28 -24.41
CA SER A 15 -2.19 -7.19 -24.60
C SER A 15 -2.52 -6.29 -25.81
N ASP A 16 -3.15 -6.83 -26.84
CA ASP A 16 -3.55 -6.07 -28.03
C ASP A 16 -4.98 -5.51 -27.97
N ARG A 17 -5.63 -5.58 -26.79
CA ARG A 17 -7.01 -5.13 -26.62
C ARG A 17 -7.05 -3.67 -26.15
N ASP A 18 -8.00 -2.94 -26.68
CA ASP A 18 -8.33 -1.60 -26.18
C ASP A 18 -9.31 -1.72 -25.02
N PHE A 19 -8.94 -1.15 -23.89
CA PHE A 19 -9.73 -1.09 -22.66
C PHE A 19 -10.30 0.31 -22.40
N THR A 20 -9.99 1.27 -23.23
CA THR A 20 -10.40 2.66 -23.04
C THR A 20 -11.91 2.79 -23.02
N ASP A 21 -12.44 3.50 -22.04
CA ASP A 21 -13.88 3.80 -21.86
C ASP A 21 -14.79 2.55 -21.73
N LEU A 22 -14.25 1.37 -21.45
CA LEU A 22 -15.04 0.15 -21.26
C LEU A 22 -15.71 0.11 -19.89
N ASP A 23 -16.93 -0.43 -19.85
CA ASP A 23 -17.57 -0.90 -18.63
C ASP A 23 -17.31 -2.40 -18.44
N LEU A 24 -16.51 -2.70 -17.42
CA LEU A 24 -16.10 -4.04 -17.02
C LEU A 24 -16.50 -4.32 -15.57
N THR A 25 -17.57 -3.67 -15.11
CA THR A 25 -18.13 -3.90 -13.76
C THR A 25 -18.35 -5.39 -13.55
N ASP A 26 -17.92 -5.91 -12.39
CA ASP A 26 -18.01 -7.32 -12.00
C ASP A 26 -17.34 -8.32 -12.98
N ALA A 27 -16.52 -7.87 -13.92
CA ALA A 27 -15.80 -8.77 -14.81
C ALA A 27 -14.76 -9.61 -14.06
N VAL A 28 -14.58 -10.86 -14.48
CA VAL A 28 -13.64 -11.79 -13.86
C VAL A 28 -12.57 -12.20 -14.87
N PHE A 29 -11.31 -11.94 -14.51
CA PHE A 29 -10.14 -12.29 -15.30
C PHE A 29 -9.34 -13.36 -14.53
N VAL A 30 -9.17 -14.53 -15.12
CA VAL A 30 -8.41 -15.64 -14.52
C VAL A 30 -7.26 -16.01 -15.43
N ASP A 31 -6.04 -16.02 -14.89
CA ASP A 31 -4.81 -16.41 -15.60
C ASP A 31 -4.61 -15.66 -16.93
N CYS A 32 -5.07 -14.41 -17.00
CA CYS A 32 -4.94 -13.56 -18.18
C CYS A 32 -3.61 -12.80 -18.20
N VAL A 33 -3.16 -12.45 -19.39
CA VAL A 33 -1.97 -11.62 -19.61
C VAL A 33 -2.39 -10.29 -20.22
N LEU A 34 -1.91 -9.20 -19.63
CA LEU A 34 -2.05 -7.83 -20.10
C LEU A 34 -0.66 -7.19 -20.08
N THR A 35 -0.09 -6.90 -21.23
CA THR A 35 1.23 -6.28 -21.33
C THR A 35 1.14 -4.95 -22.07
N ASP A 36 1.71 -3.88 -21.50
CA ASP A 36 1.69 -2.51 -22.04
C ASP A 36 0.28 -1.95 -22.28
N VAL A 37 -0.75 -2.47 -21.59
CA VAL A 37 -2.13 -2.06 -21.76
C VAL A 37 -2.41 -0.73 -21.05
N GLN A 38 -3.16 0.13 -21.73
CA GLN A 38 -3.69 1.36 -21.15
C GLN A 38 -5.17 1.18 -20.83
N LEU A 39 -5.49 1.32 -19.54
CA LEU A 39 -6.85 1.25 -19.04
C LEU A 39 -7.24 2.69 -18.64
N SER A 40 -7.66 3.48 -19.63
CA SER A 40 -8.06 4.88 -19.39
C SER A 40 -9.56 5.01 -19.32
N ASN A 41 -10.08 5.66 -18.27
CA ASN A 41 -11.51 5.85 -18.02
C ASN A 41 -12.32 4.53 -17.96
N THR A 42 -11.67 3.40 -17.71
CA THR A 42 -12.30 2.09 -17.61
C THR A 42 -13.03 1.95 -16.28
N ILE A 43 -14.23 1.40 -16.28
CA ILE A 43 -14.95 1.04 -15.05
C ILE A 43 -14.65 -0.44 -14.77
N LEU A 44 -14.02 -0.70 -13.62
CA LEU A 44 -13.65 -2.03 -13.11
C LEU A 44 -14.23 -2.27 -11.71
N GLU A 45 -15.30 -1.54 -11.34
CA GLU A 45 -15.96 -1.69 -10.05
C GLU A 45 -16.34 -3.16 -9.82
N GLY A 46 -15.93 -3.73 -8.66
CA GLY A 46 -16.20 -5.12 -8.31
C GLY A 46 -15.45 -6.16 -9.15
N ALA A 47 -14.66 -5.75 -10.15
CA ALA A 47 -13.95 -6.70 -11.01
C ALA A 47 -12.92 -7.53 -10.24
N ARG A 48 -12.62 -8.72 -10.73
CA ARG A 48 -11.70 -9.66 -10.09
C ARG A 48 -10.61 -10.10 -11.06
N PHE A 49 -9.36 -9.94 -10.64
CA PHE A 49 -8.18 -10.45 -11.32
C PHE A 49 -7.55 -11.54 -10.46
N LYS A 50 -7.48 -12.77 -10.97
CA LYS A 50 -6.88 -13.91 -10.27
C LYS A 50 -5.79 -14.56 -11.12
N GLY A 51 -4.59 -14.70 -10.57
CA GLY A 51 -3.45 -15.31 -11.24
C GLY A 51 -2.99 -14.54 -12.49
N CYS A 52 -3.42 -13.29 -12.65
CA CYS A 52 -3.16 -12.51 -13.85
C CYS A 52 -1.77 -11.87 -13.85
N ARG A 53 -1.24 -11.65 -15.05
CA ARG A 53 -0.02 -10.88 -15.29
C ARG A 53 -0.36 -9.56 -15.97
N LEU A 54 -0.23 -8.46 -15.21
CA LEU A 54 -0.48 -7.09 -15.67
C LEU A 54 0.86 -6.36 -15.75
N ILE A 55 1.55 -6.49 -16.84
CA ILE A 55 2.92 -6.01 -16.99
C ILE A 55 2.94 -4.63 -17.66
N ARG A 56 3.53 -3.65 -16.99
CA ARG A 56 3.65 -2.25 -17.47
C ARG A 56 2.30 -1.62 -17.83
N CYS A 57 1.22 -2.07 -17.18
CA CYS A 57 -0.12 -1.51 -17.40
C CYS A 57 -0.27 -0.14 -16.74
N ARG A 58 -1.12 0.69 -17.34
CA ARG A 58 -1.48 2.02 -16.84
C ARG A 58 -2.97 2.10 -16.57
N PHE A 59 -3.30 2.42 -15.33
CA PHE A 59 -4.65 2.65 -14.84
C PHE A 59 -4.81 4.17 -14.59
N ALA A 60 -5.27 4.91 -15.61
CA ALA A 60 -5.46 6.35 -15.52
C ALA A 60 -6.95 6.71 -15.52
N HIS A 61 -7.42 7.43 -14.51
CA HIS A 61 -8.84 7.78 -14.33
C HIS A 61 -9.77 6.56 -14.28
N VAL A 62 -9.27 5.43 -13.75
CA VAL A 62 -10.00 4.17 -13.68
C VAL A 62 -10.81 4.08 -12.39
N ASP A 63 -12.02 3.57 -12.48
CA ASP A 63 -12.80 3.19 -11.30
C ASP A 63 -12.49 1.73 -10.94
N LEU A 64 -11.76 1.54 -9.85
CA LEU A 64 -11.37 0.24 -9.29
C LEU A 64 -12.02 0.03 -7.89
N HIS A 65 -13.15 0.68 -7.63
CA HIS A 65 -13.89 0.48 -6.38
C HIS A 65 -14.22 -1.00 -6.17
N GLU A 66 -13.93 -1.52 -4.98
CA GLU A 66 -14.12 -2.94 -4.61
C GLU A 66 -13.44 -3.97 -5.54
N THR A 67 -12.52 -3.55 -6.41
CA THR A 67 -11.77 -4.47 -7.28
C THR A 67 -10.85 -5.38 -6.46
N VAL A 68 -10.74 -6.65 -6.85
CA VAL A 68 -9.86 -7.63 -6.19
C VAL A 68 -8.76 -8.09 -7.14
N PHE A 69 -7.51 -7.99 -6.68
CA PHE A 69 -6.33 -8.59 -7.32
C PHE A 69 -5.78 -9.69 -6.40
N GLU A 70 -5.86 -10.92 -6.84
CA GLU A 70 -5.41 -12.09 -6.07
C GLU A 70 -4.38 -12.89 -6.84
N ASP A 71 -3.24 -13.18 -6.21
CA ASP A 71 -2.14 -13.95 -6.80
C ASP A 71 -1.65 -13.37 -8.15
N CYS A 72 -1.70 -12.04 -8.30
CA CYS A 72 -1.37 -11.34 -9.53
C CYS A 72 0.08 -10.84 -9.54
N ILE A 73 0.65 -10.71 -10.76
CA ILE A 73 1.96 -10.10 -11.00
C ILE A 73 1.73 -8.78 -11.73
N LEU A 74 2.02 -7.65 -11.05
CA LEU A 74 1.85 -6.30 -11.58
C LEU A 74 3.19 -5.58 -11.79
N SER A 75 4.27 -6.32 -11.83
CA SER A 75 5.61 -5.76 -12.06
C SER A 75 6.48 -6.65 -12.93
N GLU A 76 7.51 -6.05 -13.54
CA GLU A 76 8.56 -6.74 -14.27
C GLU A 76 9.90 -6.01 -14.08
N GLY A 77 10.85 -6.67 -13.42
CA GLY A 77 12.13 -6.05 -13.05
C GLY A 77 11.93 -4.86 -12.12
N GLN A 78 12.31 -3.65 -12.54
CA GLN A 78 12.09 -2.40 -11.79
C GLN A 78 10.94 -1.54 -12.35
N LYS A 79 10.00 -2.14 -13.03
CA LYS A 79 8.86 -1.45 -13.66
C LYS A 79 7.55 -2.07 -13.14
N GLY A 80 6.87 -1.35 -12.26
CA GLY A 80 5.53 -1.70 -11.79
C GLY A 80 4.43 -1.01 -12.59
N CYS A 81 3.20 -1.45 -12.38
CA CYS A 81 2.01 -0.79 -12.89
C CYS A 81 1.86 0.63 -12.33
N GLN A 82 1.15 1.47 -13.07
CA GLN A 82 0.87 2.86 -12.69
C GLN A 82 -0.63 3.03 -12.47
N PHE A 83 -0.99 3.51 -11.28
CA PHE A 83 -2.36 3.84 -10.88
C PHE A 83 -2.40 5.35 -10.62
N ALA A 84 -3.17 6.08 -11.41
CA ALA A 84 -3.19 7.53 -11.30
C ALA A 84 -4.57 8.13 -11.52
N PHE A 85 -4.92 9.14 -10.71
CA PHE A 85 -6.13 9.97 -10.85
C PHE A 85 -7.45 9.18 -10.87
N GLY A 86 -7.46 7.96 -10.33
CA GLY A 86 -8.62 7.08 -10.27
C GLY A 86 -9.08 6.82 -8.84
N ARG A 87 -9.91 5.79 -8.68
CA ARG A 87 -10.46 5.34 -7.40
C ARG A 87 -10.10 3.88 -7.16
N LEU A 88 -9.56 3.60 -5.99
CA LEU A 88 -9.26 2.25 -5.47
C LEU A 88 -9.91 2.06 -4.08
N GLU A 89 -10.97 2.81 -3.79
CA GLU A 89 -11.66 2.66 -2.50
C GLU A 89 -12.17 1.22 -2.35
N GLU A 90 -11.97 0.66 -1.15
CA GLU A 90 -12.29 -0.72 -0.78
C GLU A 90 -11.65 -1.79 -1.68
N ALA A 91 -10.71 -1.42 -2.54
CA ALA A 91 -9.98 -2.39 -3.36
C ALA A 91 -9.10 -3.31 -2.51
N ARG A 92 -8.93 -4.55 -2.93
CA ARG A 92 -8.12 -5.54 -2.24
C ARG A 92 -7.05 -6.14 -3.13
N PHE A 93 -5.81 -6.03 -2.71
CA PHE A 93 -4.67 -6.74 -3.28
C PHE A 93 -4.24 -7.82 -2.29
N ALA A 94 -4.20 -9.07 -2.73
CA ALA A 94 -3.81 -10.19 -1.88
C ALA A 94 -2.76 -11.04 -2.56
N ARG A 95 -1.67 -11.34 -1.85
CA ARG A 95 -0.56 -12.20 -2.31
C ARG A 95 -0.05 -11.82 -3.71
N SER A 96 -0.05 -10.53 -4.03
CA SER A 96 0.28 -10.02 -5.36
C SER A 96 1.63 -9.28 -5.36
N ASP A 97 2.32 -9.33 -6.50
CA ASP A 97 3.56 -8.58 -6.70
C ASP A 97 3.25 -7.21 -7.33
N LEU A 98 3.37 -6.17 -6.51
CA LEU A 98 3.20 -4.76 -6.84
C LEU A 98 4.54 -4.00 -6.71
N SER A 99 5.67 -4.71 -6.79
CA SER A 99 6.95 -4.06 -6.67
C SER A 99 7.11 -2.95 -7.72
N PHE A 100 7.68 -1.82 -7.30
CA PHE A 100 7.82 -0.61 -8.12
C PHE A 100 6.52 -0.02 -8.69
N ALA A 101 5.35 -0.47 -8.20
CA ALA A 101 4.07 0.14 -8.57
C ALA A 101 3.98 1.60 -8.09
N ARG A 102 3.28 2.42 -8.85
CA ARG A 102 3.09 3.84 -8.52
C ARG A 102 1.62 4.13 -8.32
N PHE A 103 1.33 4.74 -7.17
CA PHE A 103 0.00 5.21 -6.78
C PHE A 103 0.07 6.74 -6.67
N ASP A 104 -0.33 7.44 -7.73
CA ASP A 104 -0.25 8.92 -7.78
C ASP A 104 -1.64 9.55 -7.78
N ARG A 105 -1.92 10.40 -6.80
CA ARG A 105 -3.19 11.15 -6.67
C ARG A 105 -4.43 10.26 -6.83
N ILE A 106 -4.47 9.17 -6.10
CA ILE A 106 -5.51 8.15 -6.20
C ILE A 106 -6.22 7.98 -4.86
N GLY A 107 -7.55 7.79 -4.89
CA GLY A 107 -8.34 7.47 -3.69
C GLY A 107 -8.14 6.02 -3.27
N LEU A 108 -7.77 5.82 -1.98
CA LEU A 108 -7.46 4.51 -1.40
C LEU A 108 -8.24 4.26 -0.10
N TYR A 109 -9.31 4.99 0.16
CA TYR A 109 -10.11 4.76 1.38
C TYR A 109 -10.57 3.30 1.47
N GLY A 110 -10.23 2.61 2.57
CA GLY A 110 -10.58 1.20 2.76
C GLY A 110 -9.73 0.20 1.96
N ALA A 111 -8.80 0.66 1.11
CA ALA A 111 -7.96 -0.24 0.32
C ALA A 111 -7.04 -1.10 1.21
N ARG A 112 -6.88 -2.36 0.84
CA ARG A 112 -6.07 -3.34 1.59
C ARG A 112 -5.04 -4.02 0.71
N PHE A 113 -3.81 -4.05 1.21
CA PHE A 113 -2.69 -4.77 0.62
C PHE A 113 -2.27 -5.87 1.60
N GLU A 114 -2.66 -7.11 1.34
CA GLU A 114 -2.48 -8.24 2.24
C GLU A 114 -1.42 -9.19 1.70
N THR A 115 -0.31 -9.33 2.43
CA THR A 115 0.79 -10.22 2.05
C THR A 115 1.32 -9.93 0.63
N CYS A 116 1.40 -8.66 0.26
CA CYS A 116 1.85 -8.21 -1.05
C CYS A 116 3.34 -7.85 -1.05
N ASN A 117 3.97 -7.98 -2.21
CA ASN A 117 5.29 -7.39 -2.45
C ASN A 117 5.11 -5.98 -3.02
N LEU A 118 5.41 -4.98 -2.23
CA LEU A 118 5.36 -3.54 -2.57
C LEU A 118 6.75 -2.89 -2.56
N ARG A 119 7.80 -3.71 -2.70
CA ARG A 119 9.18 -3.21 -2.68
C ARG A 119 9.40 -2.11 -3.71
N GLY A 120 9.91 -0.96 -3.28
CA GLY A 120 10.19 0.20 -4.14
C GLY A 120 8.94 0.85 -4.76
N SER A 121 7.74 0.56 -4.26
CA SER A 121 6.51 1.25 -4.67
C SER A 121 6.47 2.69 -4.16
N SER A 122 5.59 3.51 -4.74
CA SER A 122 5.39 4.89 -4.29
C SER A 122 3.91 5.25 -4.16
N PHE A 123 3.59 6.07 -3.13
CA PHE A 123 2.23 6.48 -2.80
C PHE A 123 2.10 8.02 -2.82
N THR A 124 2.56 8.63 -3.89
CA THR A 124 2.61 10.09 -4.04
C THR A 124 1.21 10.70 -4.04
N LYS A 125 0.87 11.49 -3.00
CA LYS A 125 -0.46 12.11 -2.84
C LYS A 125 -1.62 11.11 -2.91
N ALA A 126 -1.37 9.86 -2.56
CA ALA A 126 -2.40 8.86 -2.38
C ALA A 126 -3.23 9.19 -1.14
N ASP A 127 -4.56 9.05 -1.23
CA ASP A 127 -5.47 9.49 -0.17
C ASP A 127 -6.27 8.31 0.40
N PHE A 128 -5.97 7.94 1.64
CA PHE A 128 -6.73 6.96 2.43
C PHE A 128 -7.86 7.60 3.25
N GLY A 129 -8.10 8.90 3.07
CA GLY A 129 -9.14 9.64 3.76
C GLY A 129 -10.45 9.68 2.98
N LYS A 130 -11.57 9.72 3.71
CA LYS A 130 -12.90 9.94 3.12
C LYS A 130 -13.67 10.92 3.99
N GLY A 131 -14.22 11.95 3.35
CA GLY A 131 -15.06 12.94 4.01
C GLY A 131 -16.46 12.40 4.25
N PHE A 132 -16.95 12.54 5.49
CA PHE A 132 -18.33 12.22 5.88
C PHE A 132 -19.01 13.50 6.39
N GLY A 133 -19.83 14.13 5.54
CA GLY A 133 -20.44 15.42 5.86
C GLY A 133 -19.45 16.58 5.85
N ARG A 134 -19.77 17.67 6.56
CA ARG A 134 -19.02 18.93 6.44
C ARG A 134 -17.69 18.99 7.21
N SER A 135 -17.45 18.11 8.19
CA SER A 135 -16.30 18.26 9.11
C SER A 135 -15.67 16.96 9.60
N VAL A 136 -16.14 15.78 9.15
CA VAL A 136 -15.59 14.50 9.59
C VAL A 136 -14.82 13.85 8.44
N VAL A 137 -13.53 13.65 8.65
CA VAL A 137 -12.70 12.83 7.75
C VAL A 137 -12.34 11.56 8.51
N ARG A 138 -12.48 10.42 7.86
CA ARG A 138 -12.03 9.11 8.37
C ARG A 138 -10.97 8.55 7.44
N TRP A 139 -10.02 7.84 8.01
CA TRP A 139 -9.00 7.10 7.28
C TRP A 139 -9.24 5.60 7.49
N ALA A 140 -9.06 4.82 6.46
CA ALA A 140 -9.17 3.38 6.51
C ALA A 140 -8.29 2.74 5.44
N GLY A 141 -7.71 1.57 5.77
CA GLY A 141 -6.87 0.81 4.88
C GLY A 141 -5.74 0.12 5.63
N GLY A 142 -4.88 -0.56 4.91
CA GLY A 142 -3.73 -1.21 5.52
C GLY A 142 -2.90 -2.04 4.55
N PHE A 143 -1.77 -2.55 5.09
CA PHE A 143 -0.73 -3.24 4.33
C PHE A 143 -0.29 -4.55 4.99
N SER A 144 -1.14 -5.19 5.77
CA SER A 144 -0.74 -6.27 6.68
C SER A 144 0.06 -7.38 6.00
N GLY A 145 1.17 -7.78 6.63
CA GLY A 145 2.09 -8.81 6.14
C GLY A 145 2.81 -8.48 4.84
N SER A 146 2.80 -7.22 4.41
CA SER A 146 3.36 -6.81 3.12
C SER A 146 4.81 -6.34 3.22
N ASN A 147 5.55 -6.53 2.13
CA ASN A 147 6.92 -6.02 1.98
C ASN A 147 6.91 -4.62 1.37
N LEU A 148 7.21 -3.60 2.15
CA LEU A 148 7.34 -2.18 1.77
C LEU A 148 8.81 -1.72 1.77
N GLU A 149 9.76 -2.64 1.65
CA GLU A 149 11.19 -2.30 1.56
C GLU A 149 11.44 -1.30 0.43
N LEU A 150 12.21 -0.23 0.72
CA LEU A 150 12.52 0.85 -0.23
C LEU A 150 11.27 1.60 -0.77
N ALA A 151 10.09 1.41 -0.19
CA ALA A 151 8.89 2.13 -0.63
C ALA A 151 8.94 3.61 -0.24
N ASP A 152 8.39 4.45 -1.09
CA ASP A 152 8.18 5.88 -0.82
C ASP A 152 6.76 6.10 -0.26
N LEU A 153 6.71 6.31 1.05
CA LEU A 153 5.51 6.56 1.86
C LEU A 153 5.60 7.94 2.55
N ALA A 154 6.50 8.81 2.06
CA ALA A 154 6.65 10.14 2.63
C ALA A 154 5.31 10.91 2.59
N GLU A 155 4.98 11.62 3.69
CA GLU A 155 3.74 12.37 3.86
C GLU A 155 2.45 11.51 3.80
N LEU A 156 2.55 10.17 3.78
CA LEU A 156 1.37 9.30 3.81
C LEU A 156 0.53 9.56 5.04
N ARG A 157 -0.79 9.65 4.89
CA ARG A 157 -1.73 9.81 6.00
C ARG A 157 -2.64 8.60 6.11
N LEU A 158 -2.39 7.78 7.12
CA LEU A 158 -3.22 6.61 7.45
C LEU A 158 -3.25 6.38 8.97
N PRO A 159 -3.78 7.33 9.75
CA PRO A 159 -3.94 7.13 11.19
C PRO A 159 -4.87 5.94 11.47
N GLY A 160 -4.48 5.08 12.40
CA GLY A 160 -5.19 3.85 12.73
C GLY A 160 -5.08 2.74 11.69
N GLY A 161 -4.21 2.88 10.69
CA GLY A 161 -4.00 1.86 9.66
C GLY A 161 -3.41 0.55 10.19
N ASP A 162 -3.65 -0.54 9.47
CA ASP A 162 -3.07 -1.85 9.76
C ASP A 162 -1.77 -2.05 8.97
N PHE A 163 -0.66 -2.09 9.70
CA PHE A 163 0.69 -2.36 9.19
C PHE A 163 1.35 -3.54 9.91
N THR A 164 0.54 -4.44 10.47
CA THR A 164 1.06 -5.61 11.18
C THR A 164 1.95 -6.44 10.28
N LYS A 165 3.12 -6.85 10.81
CA LYS A 165 4.11 -7.69 10.10
C LYS A 165 4.60 -7.12 8.76
N CYS A 166 4.53 -5.80 8.57
CA CYS A 166 5.11 -5.15 7.40
C CYS A 166 6.62 -5.03 7.50
N SER A 167 7.32 -5.17 6.38
CA SER A 167 8.72 -4.75 6.29
C SER A 167 8.79 -3.34 5.71
N PHE A 168 9.32 -2.39 6.50
CA PHE A 168 9.64 -1.02 6.08
C PHE A 168 11.14 -0.77 5.93
N ARG A 169 11.91 -1.84 5.74
CA ARG A 169 13.37 -1.72 5.64
C ARG A 169 13.74 -0.69 4.57
N GLU A 170 14.54 0.31 4.95
CA GLU A 170 14.98 1.39 4.05
C GLU A 170 13.83 2.17 3.37
N ALA A 171 12.59 2.05 3.86
CA ALA A 171 11.45 2.82 3.33
C ALA A 171 11.52 4.29 3.77
N ASP A 172 10.94 5.17 2.96
CA ASP A 172 10.78 6.58 3.31
C ASP A 172 9.43 6.81 3.99
N LEU A 173 9.44 7.07 5.30
CA LEU A 173 8.28 7.38 6.13
C LEU A 173 8.33 8.82 6.65
N ARG A 174 9.15 9.69 6.06
CA ARG A 174 9.29 11.08 6.54
C ARG A 174 7.96 11.80 6.47
N ASP A 175 7.65 12.51 7.58
CA ASP A 175 6.43 13.30 7.73
C ASP A 175 5.13 12.48 7.58
N ALA A 176 5.18 11.15 7.56
CA ALA A 176 3.99 10.31 7.52
C ALA A 176 3.18 10.42 8.82
N ASP A 177 1.86 10.27 8.73
CA ASP A 177 0.93 10.29 9.85
C ASP A 177 0.36 8.88 10.06
N LEU A 178 0.95 8.15 11.01
CA LEU A 178 0.57 6.80 11.42
C LEU A 178 0.09 6.78 12.89
N GLU A 179 -0.51 7.88 13.36
CA GLU A 179 -1.04 7.94 14.73
C GLU A 179 -2.05 6.82 14.99
N GLY A 180 -1.88 6.09 16.09
CA GLY A 180 -2.76 4.98 16.47
C GLY A 180 -2.69 3.75 15.56
N ALA A 181 -1.77 3.72 14.60
CA ALA A 181 -1.61 2.57 13.70
C ALA A 181 -1.16 1.31 14.43
N ASP A 182 -1.54 0.16 13.90
CA ASP A 182 -1.05 -1.15 14.33
C ASP A 182 0.21 -1.52 13.55
N LEU A 183 1.37 -1.37 14.18
CA LEU A 183 2.70 -1.68 13.66
C LEU A 183 3.33 -2.88 14.38
N ARG A 184 2.51 -3.74 14.99
CA ARG A 184 3.03 -4.92 15.69
C ARG A 184 3.78 -5.83 14.73
N GLU A 185 4.94 -6.29 15.19
CA GLU A 185 5.85 -7.16 14.43
C GLU A 185 6.35 -6.52 13.10
N ALA A 186 6.21 -5.20 12.92
CA ALA A 186 6.74 -4.49 11.75
C ALA A 186 8.27 -4.30 11.86
N ASP A 187 8.98 -4.32 10.73
CA ASP A 187 10.42 -4.09 10.65
C ASP A 187 10.69 -2.68 10.10
N LEU A 188 11.18 -1.79 10.97
CA LEU A 188 11.53 -0.39 10.65
C LEU A 188 13.06 -0.19 10.47
N PHE A 189 13.80 -1.27 10.27
CA PHE A 189 15.27 -1.20 10.14
C PHE A 189 15.68 -0.25 9.01
N GLN A 190 16.49 0.77 9.36
CA GLN A 190 16.99 1.79 8.45
C GLN A 190 15.91 2.61 7.72
N ALA A 191 14.64 2.57 8.13
CA ALA A 191 13.61 3.44 7.61
C ALA A 191 13.93 4.93 7.89
N LEU A 192 13.57 5.80 6.96
CA LEU A 192 13.68 7.24 7.13
C LEU A 192 12.44 7.75 7.87
N THR A 193 12.60 8.17 9.13
CA THR A 193 11.48 8.43 10.05
C THR A 193 11.41 9.88 10.57
N ALA A 194 12.16 10.81 10.00
CA ALA A 194 12.09 12.20 10.42
C ALA A 194 10.68 12.78 10.25
N GLY A 195 10.11 13.36 11.32
CA GLY A 195 8.75 13.91 11.30
C GLY A 195 7.62 12.89 11.36
N LEU A 196 7.91 11.57 11.35
CA LEU A 196 6.91 10.50 11.44
C LEU A 196 6.10 10.64 12.74
N LYS A 197 4.77 10.57 12.62
CA LYS A 197 3.86 10.64 13.76
C LYS A 197 3.41 9.26 14.18
N LEU A 198 3.71 8.90 15.44
CA LEU A 198 3.44 7.60 16.04
C LEU A 198 2.66 7.68 17.36
N ALA A 199 2.05 8.82 17.68
CA ALA A 199 1.24 8.93 18.90
C ALA A 199 0.20 7.79 18.94
N ARG A 200 0.11 7.06 20.05
CA ARG A 200 -0.78 5.91 20.27
C ARG A 200 -0.55 4.70 19.36
N ALA A 201 0.44 4.71 18.47
CA ALA A 201 0.77 3.55 17.62
C ALA A 201 1.29 2.38 18.46
N ASP A 202 1.09 1.16 17.97
CA ASP A 202 1.53 -0.08 18.63
C ASP A 202 2.68 -0.73 17.84
N LEU A 203 3.93 -0.62 18.35
CA LEU A 203 5.14 -1.15 17.73
C LEU A 203 5.64 -2.44 18.39
N ARG A 204 4.85 -3.05 19.29
CA ARG A 204 5.30 -4.22 20.06
C ARG A 204 5.73 -5.38 19.17
N GLY A 205 6.87 -5.97 19.51
CA GLY A 205 7.46 -7.11 18.79
C GLY A 205 8.07 -6.76 17.43
N GLY A 206 8.08 -5.49 17.03
CA GLY A 206 8.71 -5.02 15.80
C GLY A 206 10.20 -4.74 15.95
N GLU A 207 10.91 -4.61 14.83
CA GLU A 207 12.29 -4.16 14.76
C GLU A 207 12.31 -2.62 14.73
N VAL A 208 12.88 -2.02 15.77
CA VAL A 208 12.89 -0.56 15.97
C VAL A 208 14.31 0.03 16.05
N SER A 209 15.33 -0.76 15.72
CA SER A 209 16.70 -0.27 15.73
C SER A 209 16.88 0.83 14.66
N GLY A 210 17.46 1.95 15.08
CA GLY A 210 17.58 3.14 14.22
C GLY A 210 16.40 4.11 14.28
N LEU A 211 15.33 3.78 15.00
CA LEU A 211 14.21 4.72 15.24
C LEU A 211 14.64 5.77 16.28
N ASP A 212 15.03 6.94 15.81
CA ASP A 212 15.43 8.07 16.67
C ASP A 212 14.18 8.83 17.16
N LEU A 213 13.80 8.58 18.41
CA LEU A 213 12.62 9.17 19.02
C LEU A 213 12.65 10.72 19.04
N SER A 214 13.85 11.33 19.03
CA SER A 214 14.00 12.78 19.04
C SER A 214 13.62 13.44 17.73
N LYS A 215 13.53 12.69 16.65
CA LYS A 215 13.18 13.14 15.29
C LYS A 215 11.74 12.86 14.91
N LEU A 216 10.98 12.17 15.76
CA LEU A 216 9.57 11.90 15.50
C LEU A 216 8.70 13.15 15.59
N GLY A 217 7.64 13.21 14.78
CA GLY A 217 6.65 14.28 14.83
C GLY A 217 5.74 14.17 16.05
N SER A 218 5.41 12.95 16.49
CA SER A 218 4.71 12.68 17.74
C SER A 218 4.94 11.24 18.21
N LEU A 219 4.91 11.03 19.53
CA LEU A 219 5.13 9.70 20.15
C LEU A 219 4.33 9.45 21.43
N GLU A 220 3.41 10.34 21.81
CA GLU A 220 2.64 10.18 23.05
C GLU A 220 1.86 8.86 23.06
N SER A 221 2.00 8.12 24.16
CA SER A 221 1.35 6.81 24.33
C SER A 221 1.68 5.75 23.26
N MET A 222 2.77 5.92 22.53
CA MET A 222 3.32 4.87 21.66
C MET A 222 3.66 3.63 22.50
N LYS A 223 3.32 2.44 21.99
CA LYS A 223 3.52 1.19 22.71
C LYS A 223 4.72 0.44 22.16
N VAL A 224 5.62 0.07 23.06
CA VAL A 224 6.80 -0.77 22.80
C VAL A 224 6.91 -1.85 23.88
N THR A 225 7.73 -2.87 23.66
CA THR A 225 8.06 -3.88 24.66
C THR A 225 9.31 -3.50 25.43
N ALA A 226 9.55 -4.14 26.59
CA ALA A 226 10.73 -3.84 27.42
C ALA A 226 12.06 -4.16 26.71
N ASP A 227 12.10 -5.19 25.88
CA ASP A 227 13.27 -5.59 25.11
C ASP A 227 13.60 -4.62 23.96
N GLN A 228 12.63 -3.87 23.45
CA GLN A 228 12.84 -2.83 22.45
C GLN A 228 13.50 -1.56 23.04
N GLN A 229 13.47 -1.38 24.38
CA GLN A 229 14.00 -0.20 25.05
C GLN A 229 15.49 0.02 24.77
N TYR A 230 16.28 -1.05 24.74
CA TYR A 230 17.71 -0.96 24.45
C TYR A 230 17.98 -0.34 23.06
N ALA A 231 17.32 -0.86 22.04
CA ALA A 231 17.49 -0.37 20.67
C ALA A 231 17.10 1.10 20.53
N LEU A 232 15.99 1.51 21.15
CA LEU A 232 15.50 2.90 21.10
C LEU A 232 16.46 3.87 21.81
N LEU A 233 16.94 3.53 23.00
CA LEU A 233 17.88 4.38 23.74
C LEU A 233 19.22 4.48 23.00
N SER A 234 19.73 3.38 22.47
CA SER A 234 20.96 3.36 21.67
C SER A 234 20.85 4.23 20.41
N ALA A 235 19.70 4.23 19.72
CA ALA A 235 19.47 5.07 18.56
C ALA A 235 19.48 6.58 18.89
N MET A 236 19.17 6.94 20.15
CA MET A 236 19.27 8.31 20.67
C MET A 236 20.68 8.67 21.17
N GLY A 237 21.65 7.74 21.06
CA GLY A 237 23.01 7.95 21.55
C GLY A 237 23.19 7.71 23.08
N VAL A 238 22.20 7.06 23.71
CA VAL A 238 22.31 6.66 25.13
C VAL A 238 23.09 5.36 25.25
N ASP A 239 24.12 5.36 26.05
CA ASP A 239 24.93 4.17 26.36
C ASP A 239 24.22 3.35 27.45
N VAL A 240 23.70 2.20 27.11
CA VAL A 240 22.91 1.35 28.01
C VAL A 240 23.77 0.17 28.49
N HIS A 241 24.01 0.09 29.78
CA HIS A 241 24.76 -0.99 30.41
C HIS A 241 23.80 -1.97 31.07
N ALA A 242 24.11 -3.27 30.98
CA ALA A 242 23.50 -4.28 31.83
C ALA A 242 24.11 -4.22 33.23
N ASP A 243 23.29 -4.36 34.28
CA ASP A 243 23.71 -4.49 35.66
C ASP A 243 24.41 -5.84 35.92
#